data_fd23fad640e0ddc75699a4d83f57bcb6
#
_entry.id   fd23fad640e0ddc75699a4d83f57bcb6
#
_cell.length_a   1.000
_cell.length_b   1.000
_cell.length_c   1.000
_cell.angle_alpha   90.00
_cell.angle_beta   90.00
_cell.angle_gamma   90.00
#
_symmetry.space_group_name_H-M   'P 1'
#
loop_
_entity.id
_entity.type
_entity.pdbx_description
1 polymer ?
#
loop_
_entity_poly.entity_id
_entity_poly.type
_entity_poly.pdbx_seq_one_letter_code
_entity_poly.pdbx_strand_id
1 'polypeptide(L)'
;MTTHQYHWVEALHPHAAYTLVLLHGTGGDETQLLSYGAAFGADVNILGVRGNVLEAGMPRYFERIATGILNEEDLIFRATELKMFLLGLASKYGFDPQKMVALGYSNGANIAGGMLQLFPDFWAGIIQFRPMIPLVNLYDFSTSRQAPVLVLSGSHDPLEPEGETENWAKRLQKNEFQAEHYTLHAGHGVTAYDLDLALEWFKRHFKTN
;
A
#
# COMPACT_ATOMS: atom_id res chain seq x y z
N MET A 1 7.40 21.96 4.58
CA MET A 1 6.87 20.61 4.29
C MET A 1 7.03 20.34 2.82
N THR A 2 7.79 19.34 2.44
CA THR A 2 7.89 18.87 1.05
C THR A 2 6.56 18.26 0.67
N THR A 3 5.84 18.87 -0.26
CA THR A 3 4.55 18.37 -0.73
C THR A 3 4.79 17.20 -1.68
N HIS A 4 4.11 16.07 -1.46
CA HIS A 4 4.07 14.97 -2.43
C HIS A 4 3.44 15.45 -3.75
N GLN A 5 3.96 14.99 -4.88
CA GLN A 5 3.24 15.07 -6.15
C GLN A 5 2.19 13.97 -6.19
N TYR A 6 1.06 14.21 -6.84
CA TYR A 6 -0.02 13.24 -6.90
C TYR A 6 -0.86 13.39 -8.16
N HIS A 7 -1.57 12.33 -8.51
CA HIS A 7 -2.54 12.28 -9.59
C HIS A 7 -3.90 11.84 -9.01
N TRP A 8 -4.95 12.64 -9.28
CA TRP A 8 -6.30 12.38 -8.81
C TRP A 8 -7.25 12.09 -9.98
N VAL A 9 -7.99 10.97 -9.89
CA VAL A 9 -9.09 10.62 -10.79
C VAL A 9 -10.34 10.40 -9.95
N GLU A 10 -11.35 11.18 -10.22
CA GLU A 10 -12.61 11.16 -9.48
C GLU A 10 -13.52 10.04 -9.99
N ALA A 11 -14.18 9.33 -9.08
CA ALA A 11 -15.18 8.33 -9.39
C ALA A 11 -16.47 8.97 -9.93
N LEU A 12 -17.35 8.17 -10.54
CA LEU A 12 -18.68 8.63 -10.97
C LEU A 12 -19.55 9.13 -9.79
N HIS A 13 -19.35 8.52 -8.61
CA HIS A 13 -20.03 8.87 -7.36
C HIS A 13 -19.02 9.12 -6.23
N PRO A 14 -18.23 10.22 -6.27
CA PRO A 14 -17.00 10.37 -5.50
C PRO A 14 -17.19 10.34 -3.99
N HIS A 15 -18.28 10.90 -3.46
CA HIS A 15 -18.52 10.99 -2.02
C HIS A 15 -18.89 9.64 -1.38
N ALA A 16 -19.45 8.70 -2.14
CA ALA A 16 -19.81 7.37 -1.67
C ALA A 16 -18.71 6.33 -1.94
N ALA A 17 -17.80 6.62 -2.86
CA ALA A 17 -16.79 5.72 -3.36
C ALA A 17 -15.68 5.41 -2.34
N TYR A 18 -15.06 4.24 -2.47
CA TYR A 18 -13.74 4.00 -1.90
C TYR A 18 -12.69 4.82 -2.67
N THR A 19 -11.61 5.19 -1.99
CA THR A 19 -10.46 5.85 -2.63
C THR A 19 -9.29 4.87 -2.63
N LEU A 20 -8.89 4.42 -3.82
CA LEU A 20 -7.71 3.58 -4.01
C LEU A 20 -6.47 4.46 -4.06
N VAL A 21 -5.63 4.37 -3.03
CA VAL A 21 -4.36 5.10 -2.91
C VAL A 21 -3.25 4.24 -3.51
N LEU A 22 -2.70 4.67 -4.64
CA LEU A 22 -1.66 3.96 -5.40
C LEU A 22 -0.28 4.42 -4.98
N LEU A 23 0.55 3.47 -4.50
CA LEU A 23 1.87 3.72 -3.96
C LEU A 23 2.92 2.95 -4.78
N HIS A 24 3.68 3.68 -5.59
CA HIS A 24 4.63 3.13 -6.57
C HIS A 24 5.84 2.39 -5.95
N GLY A 25 6.52 1.58 -6.75
CA GLY A 25 7.82 0.99 -6.40
C GLY A 25 8.97 1.99 -6.53
N THR A 26 10.17 1.61 -6.09
CA THR A 26 11.39 2.42 -6.24
C THR A 26 11.59 2.86 -7.69
N GLY A 27 11.80 4.15 -7.93
CA GLY A 27 12.01 4.73 -9.26
C GLY A 27 10.73 5.01 -10.04
N GLY A 28 9.55 4.63 -9.50
CA GLY A 28 8.26 4.99 -10.07
C GLY A 28 7.82 6.41 -9.71
N ASP A 29 6.60 6.75 -10.10
CA ASP A 29 5.99 8.03 -9.81
C ASP A 29 4.48 7.88 -9.54
N GLU A 30 3.75 8.97 -9.37
CA GLU A 30 2.31 9.02 -9.10
C GLU A 30 1.45 8.40 -10.22
N THR A 31 2.05 8.11 -11.38
CA THR A 31 1.34 7.55 -12.55
C THR A 31 1.62 6.06 -12.76
N GLN A 32 2.66 5.49 -12.14
CA GLN A 32 3.12 4.11 -12.39
C GLN A 32 2.01 3.07 -12.27
N LEU A 33 1.13 3.21 -11.29
CA LEU A 33 0.08 2.22 -11.01
C LEU A 33 -1.32 2.65 -11.50
N LEU A 34 -1.45 3.76 -12.26
CA LEU A 34 -2.77 4.24 -12.71
C LEU A 34 -3.53 3.23 -13.57
N SER A 35 -2.83 2.48 -14.42
CA SER A 35 -3.46 1.43 -15.24
C SER A 35 -4.02 0.29 -14.39
N TYR A 36 -3.34 -0.06 -13.29
CA TYR A 36 -3.86 -1.03 -12.32
C TYR A 36 -5.06 -0.45 -11.58
N GLY A 37 -4.98 0.81 -11.12
CA GLY A 37 -6.09 1.48 -10.45
C GLY A 37 -7.35 1.56 -11.33
N ALA A 38 -7.21 1.88 -12.62
CA ALA A 38 -8.31 1.95 -13.56
C ALA A 38 -9.08 0.62 -13.72
N ALA A 39 -8.43 -0.53 -13.49
CA ALA A 39 -9.07 -1.83 -13.57
C ALA A 39 -10.10 -2.07 -12.45
N PHE A 40 -10.05 -1.31 -11.33
CA PHE A 40 -11.02 -1.41 -10.23
C PHE A 40 -12.38 -0.79 -10.57
N GLY A 41 -12.49 -0.11 -11.71
CA GLY A 41 -13.75 0.42 -12.23
C GLY A 41 -13.96 1.91 -11.96
N ALA A 42 -15.02 2.46 -12.56
CA ALA A 42 -15.31 3.88 -12.52
C ALA A 42 -15.96 4.36 -11.21
N ASP A 43 -16.35 3.44 -10.32
CA ASP A 43 -16.98 3.75 -9.03
C ASP A 43 -15.95 3.86 -7.88
N VAL A 44 -14.65 3.89 -8.22
CA VAL A 44 -13.56 4.02 -7.26
C VAL A 44 -12.77 5.28 -7.57
N ASN A 45 -12.55 6.14 -6.55
CA ASN A 45 -11.60 7.24 -6.69
C ASN A 45 -10.18 6.69 -6.77
N ILE A 46 -9.33 7.27 -7.61
CA ILE A 46 -7.94 6.88 -7.75
C ILE A 46 -7.04 8.04 -7.34
N LEU A 47 -6.11 7.77 -6.44
CA LEU A 47 -5.12 8.73 -5.96
C LEU A 47 -3.72 8.12 -6.08
N GLY A 48 -3.01 8.42 -7.15
CA GLY A 48 -1.59 8.10 -7.27
C GLY A 48 -0.75 9.12 -6.51
N VAL A 49 0.19 8.67 -5.67
CA VAL A 49 1.06 9.54 -4.87
C VAL A 49 2.51 9.23 -5.18
N ARG A 50 3.33 10.27 -5.42
CA ARG A 50 4.78 10.13 -5.58
C ARG A 50 5.48 10.22 -4.22
N GLY A 51 6.38 9.27 -3.94
CA GLY A 51 7.32 9.36 -2.83
C GLY A 51 8.23 10.60 -2.97
N ASN A 52 8.52 11.27 -1.87
CA ASN A 52 9.25 12.55 -1.84
C ASN A 52 10.71 12.43 -1.41
N VAL A 53 11.22 11.20 -1.34
CA VAL A 53 12.64 10.89 -1.10
C VAL A 53 13.29 10.52 -2.44
N LEU A 54 14.53 10.96 -2.67
CA LEU A 54 15.32 10.60 -3.86
C LEU A 54 16.54 9.79 -3.46
N GLU A 55 16.61 8.55 -3.94
CA GLU A 55 17.80 7.70 -3.83
C GLU A 55 18.44 7.56 -5.21
N ALA A 56 19.61 8.14 -5.42
CA ALA A 56 20.27 8.17 -6.72
C ALA A 56 19.37 8.67 -7.88
N GLY A 57 18.52 9.67 -7.60
CA GLY A 57 17.56 10.22 -8.56
C GLY A 57 16.26 9.42 -8.71
N MET A 58 16.12 8.28 -8.05
CA MET A 58 14.92 7.45 -8.07
C MET A 58 13.96 7.83 -6.93
N PRO A 59 12.68 8.17 -7.21
CA PRO A 59 11.70 8.45 -6.17
C PRO A 59 11.44 7.21 -5.30
N ARG A 60 11.32 7.47 -3.99
CA ARG A 60 10.95 6.51 -2.93
C ARG A 60 10.10 7.20 -1.88
N TYR A 61 9.40 6.41 -1.06
CA TYR A 61 8.66 6.96 0.08
C TYR A 61 9.55 7.18 1.31
N PHE A 62 10.59 6.38 1.48
CA PHE A 62 11.54 6.45 2.59
C PHE A 62 12.89 5.89 2.17
N GLU A 63 13.93 6.25 2.92
CA GLU A 63 15.30 5.79 2.70
C GLU A 63 15.46 4.29 3.03
N ARG A 64 16.47 3.66 2.45
CA ARG A 64 16.98 2.36 2.90
C ARG A 64 18.44 2.48 3.30
N ILE A 65 18.86 1.64 4.24
CA ILE A 65 20.28 1.56 4.67
C ILE A 65 21.09 0.81 3.60
N ALA A 66 20.53 -0.29 3.09
CA ALA A 66 21.08 -1.10 2.01
C ALA A 66 19.95 -1.87 1.30
N THR A 67 20.27 -2.58 0.21
CA THR A 67 19.31 -3.50 -0.42
C THR A 67 18.82 -4.53 0.60
N GLY A 68 17.50 -4.63 0.78
CA GLY A 68 16.87 -5.52 1.77
C GLY A 68 16.91 -5.00 3.22
N ILE A 69 17.48 -3.81 3.49
CA ILE A 69 17.55 -3.23 4.85
C ILE A 69 16.91 -1.85 4.84
N LEU A 70 15.71 -1.76 5.42
CA LEU A 70 14.93 -0.53 5.48
C LEU A 70 15.46 0.41 6.56
N ASN A 71 15.39 1.72 6.33
CA ASN A 71 15.61 2.73 7.36
C ASN A 71 14.29 2.94 8.12
N GLU A 72 14.10 2.19 9.23
CA GLU A 72 12.87 2.21 10.01
C GLU A 72 12.57 3.60 10.61
N GLU A 73 13.59 4.35 11.00
CA GLU A 73 13.43 5.71 11.56
C GLU A 73 12.85 6.67 10.50
N ASP A 74 13.43 6.68 9.30
CA ASP A 74 12.90 7.49 8.21
C ASP A 74 11.52 6.99 7.76
N LEU A 75 11.29 5.66 7.76
CA LEU A 75 9.97 5.10 7.45
C LEU A 75 8.90 5.61 8.42
N ILE A 76 9.16 5.64 9.72
CA ILE A 76 8.23 6.17 10.75
C ILE A 76 7.92 7.64 10.50
N PHE A 77 8.95 8.44 10.21
CA PHE A 77 8.78 9.86 9.90
C PHE A 77 7.94 10.05 8.63
N ARG A 78 8.28 9.35 7.53
CA ARG A 78 7.60 9.45 6.23
C ARG A 78 6.17 8.89 6.26
N ALA A 79 5.92 7.84 7.02
CA ALA A 79 4.57 7.31 7.22
C ALA A 79 3.65 8.34 7.87
N THR A 80 4.18 9.08 8.86
CA THR A 80 3.43 10.17 9.51
C THR A 80 3.19 11.33 8.56
N GLU A 81 4.20 11.74 7.78
CA GLU A 81 4.09 12.79 6.75
C GLU A 81 3.04 12.41 5.70
N LEU A 82 3.10 11.19 5.16
CA LEU A 82 2.16 10.68 4.15
C LEU A 82 0.73 10.63 4.70
N LYS A 83 0.54 10.18 5.94
CA LYS A 83 -0.78 10.19 6.60
C LYS A 83 -1.38 11.60 6.62
N MET A 84 -0.62 12.60 7.07
CA MET A 84 -1.11 13.98 7.12
C MET A 84 -1.42 14.55 5.73
N PHE A 85 -0.59 14.20 4.74
CA PHE A 85 -0.82 14.58 3.35
C PHE A 85 -2.14 13.99 2.81
N LEU A 86 -2.39 12.70 3.02
CA LEU A 86 -3.62 12.00 2.58
C LEU A 86 -4.87 12.58 3.25
N LEU A 87 -4.83 12.89 4.54
CA LEU A 87 -5.93 13.56 5.25
C LEU A 87 -6.20 14.96 4.69
N GLY A 88 -5.16 15.70 4.31
CA GLY A 88 -5.28 16.98 3.64
C GLY A 88 -5.97 16.87 2.29
N LEU A 89 -5.66 15.83 1.49
CA LEU A 89 -6.33 15.55 0.22
C LEU A 89 -7.78 15.09 0.42
N ALA A 90 -8.07 14.30 1.44
CA ALA A 90 -9.44 13.91 1.78
C ALA A 90 -10.30 15.16 2.05
N SER A 91 -9.78 16.11 2.83
CA SER A 91 -10.45 17.39 3.05
C SER A 91 -10.60 18.21 1.77
N LYS A 92 -9.57 18.23 0.91
CA LYS A 92 -9.57 19.01 -0.35
C LYS A 92 -10.59 18.50 -1.37
N TYR A 93 -10.68 17.17 -1.53
CA TYR A 93 -11.53 16.52 -2.56
C TYR A 93 -12.86 16.00 -1.99
N GLY A 94 -13.07 16.07 -0.67
CA GLY A 94 -14.33 15.67 -0.04
C GLY A 94 -14.56 14.16 0.02
N PHE A 95 -13.54 13.32 -0.15
CA PHE A 95 -13.69 11.88 0.02
C PHE A 95 -13.54 11.46 1.49
N ASP A 96 -14.15 10.33 1.85
CA ASP A 96 -14.10 9.79 3.20
C ASP A 96 -12.73 9.15 3.51
N PRO A 97 -11.94 9.69 4.45
CA PRO A 97 -10.65 9.10 4.81
C PRO A 97 -10.78 7.69 5.41
N GLN A 98 -11.96 7.30 5.92
CA GLN A 98 -12.22 5.97 6.43
C GLN A 98 -12.44 4.92 5.32
N LYS A 99 -12.56 5.36 4.07
CA LYS A 99 -12.73 4.54 2.86
C LYS A 99 -11.48 4.51 1.98
N MET A 100 -10.31 4.81 2.53
CA MET A 100 -9.05 4.68 1.79
C MET A 100 -8.54 3.23 1.81
N VAL A 101 -8.30 2.68 0.62
CA VAL A 101 -7.65 1.37 0.43
C VAL A 101 -6.30 1.61 -0.23
N ALA A 102 -5.21 1.15 0.38
CA ALA A 102 -3.89 1.26 -0.23
C ALA A 102 -3.65 0.12 -1.22
N LEU A 103 -3.05 0.43 -2.38
CA LEU A 103 -2.45 -0.53 -3.29
C LEU A 103 -0.99 -0.13 -3.49
N GLY A 104 -0.09 -0.90 -2.91
CA GLY A 104 1.34 -0.62 -2.92
C GLY A 104 2.16 -1.69 -3.63
N TYR A 105 3.23 -1.27 -4.30
CA TYR A 105 4.22 -2.14 -4.91
C TYR A 105 5.61 -1.91 -4.32
N SER A 106 6.27 -2.98 -3.83
CA SER A 106 7.65 -2.93 -3.31
C SER A 106 7.81 -1.83 -2.25
N ASN A 107 8.58 -0.76 -2.48
CA ASN A 107 8.72 0.38 -1.56
C ASN A 107 7.36 1.00 -1.17
N GLY A 108 6.42 1.09 -2.12
CA GLY A 108 5.05 1.54 -1.86
C GLY A 108 4.24 0.57 -0.99
N ALA A 109 4.45 -0.74 -1.15
CA ALA A 109 3.84 -1.75 -0.28
C ALA A 109 4.41 -1.66 1.15
N ASN A 110 5.71 -1.37 1.27
CA ASN A 110 6.39 -1.25 2.55
C ASN A 110 5.92 -0.01 3.34
N ILE A 111 5.79 1.17 2.69
CA ILE A 111 5.26 2.34 3.39
C ILE A 111 3.79 2.15 3.79
N ALA A 112 2.95 1.50 2.96
CA ALA A 112 1.57 1.17 3.31
C ALA A 112 1.50 0.26 4.54
N GLY A 113 2.35 -0.79 4.59
CA GLY A 113 2.48 -1.70 5.73
C GLY A 113 3.01 -1.01 6.97
N GLY A 114 4.00 -0.11 6.84
CA GLY A 114 4.51 0.70 7.96
C GLY A 114 3.44 1.63 8.53
N MET A 115 2.63 2.26 7.66
CA MET A 115 1.48 3.05 8.10
C MET A 115 0.45 2.19 8.83
N LEU A 116 0.21 0.94 8.39
CA LEU A 116 -0.67 0.01 9.07
C LEU A 116 -0.13 -0.35 10.46
N GLN A 117 1.16 -0.61 10.61
CA GLN A 117 1.76 -0.90 11.91
C GLN A 117 1.71 0.29 12.88
N LEU A 118 1.88 1.52 12.38
CA LEU A 118 1.87 2.74 13.19
C LEU A 118 0.46 3.27 13.48
N PHE A 119 -0.47 3.04 12.56
CA PHE A 119 -1.85 3.54 12.59
C PHE A 119 -2.81 2.44 12.16
N PRO A 120 -3.06 1.43 13.01
CA PRO A 120 -3.74 0.19 12.61
C PRO A 120 -5.14 0.37 12.01
N ASP A 121 -5.86 1.42 12.40
CA ASP A 121 -7.22 1.71 11.95
C ASP A 121 -7.28 2.78 10.83
N PHE A 122 -6.14 3.15 10.23
CA PHE A 122 -6.09 4.20 9.22
C PHE A 122 -6.63 3.75 7.86
N TRP A 123 -6.21 2.57 7.38
CA TRP A 123 -6.64 2.03 6.10
C TRP A 123 -7.96 1.26 6.22
N ALA A 124 -8.86 1.40 5.24
CA ALA A 124 -10.00 0.49 5.10
C ALA A 124 -9.55 -0.92 4.71
N GLY A 125 -8.44 -1.02 3.98
CA GLY A 125 -7.75 -2.26 3.64
C GLY A 125 -6.48 -1.97 2.86
N ILE A 126 -5.67 -3.01 2.63
CA ILE A 126 -4.38 -2.88 1.92
C ILE A 126 -4.18 -4.02 0.94
N ILE A 127 -3.69 -3.71 -0.26
CA ILE A 127 -3.17 -4.63 -1.26
C ILE A 127 -1.67 -4.38 -1.38
N GLN A 128 -0.86 -5.40 -1.12
CA GLN A 128 0.59 -5.31 -1.12
C GLN A 128 1.19 -6.26 -2.17
N PHE A 129 1.84 -5.69 -3.17
CA PHE A 129 2.63 -6.45 -4.15
C PHE A 129 4.09 -6.44 -3.74
N ARG A 130 4.67 -7.62 -3.45
CA ARG A 130 6.09 -7.80 -3.09
C ARG A 130 6.54 -6.97 -1.89
N PRO A 131 5.83 -7.02 -0.75
CA PRO A 131 6.23 -6.32 0.46
C PRO A 131 7.39 -7.02 1.17
N MET A 132 8.04 -6.26 2.04
CA MET A 132 8.87 -6.73 3.15
C MET A 132 8.17 -6.37 4.47
N ILE A 133 8.62 -6.92 5.60
CA ILE A 133 8.17 -6.49 6.93
C ILE A 133 8.70 -5.07 7.18
N PRO A 134 7.83 -4.04 7.32
CA PRO A 134 8.31 -2.65 7.33
C PRO A 134 9.02 -2.26 8.62
N LEU A 135 8.43 -2.59 9.77
CA LEU A 135 8.98 -2.32 11.11
C LEU A 135 9.19 -3.66 11.82
N VAL A 136 10.43 -4.15 11.76
CA VAL A 136 10.76 -5.52 12.17
C VAL A 136 10.52 -5.74 13.67
N ASN A 137 10.80 -4.73 14.49
CA ASN A 137 10.70 -4.81 15.95
C ASN A 137 9.35 -4.35 16.53
N LEU A 138 8.41 -3.88 15.70
CA LEU A 138 7.07 -3.51 16.15
C LEU A 138 6.14 -4.72 16.02
N TYR A 139 5.84 -5.38 17.15
CA TYR A 139 5.06 -6.63 17.18
C TYR A 139 3.60 -6.44 17.52
N ASP A 140 3.26 -5.41 18.33
CA ASP A 140 1.92 -5.16 18.83
C ASP A 140 1.32 -3.92 18.15
N PHE A 141 0.40 -4.16 17.22
CA PHE A 141 -0.27 -3.12 16.42
C PHE A 141 -1.71 -3.54 16.05
N SER A 142 -2.43 -4.12 17.02
CA SER A 142 -3.79 -4.64 16.81
C SER A 142 -4.75 -3.59 16.27
N THR A 143 -5.63 -4.02 15.37
CA THR A 143 -6.69 -3.20 14.79
C THR A 143 -8.03 -3.44 15.48
N SER A 144 -8.81 -2.39 15.66
CA SER A 144 -10.23 -2.49 16.10
C SER A 144 -11.17 -2.76 14.92
N ARG A 145 -10.72 -2.54 13.68
CA ARG A 145 -11.52 -2.64 12.45
C ARG A 145 -11.42 -3.97 11.74
N GLN A 146 -10.46 -4.82 12.12
CA GLN A 146 -10.15 -6.07 11.41
C GLN A 146 -9.96 -5.85 9.91
N ALA A 147 -9.24 -4.78 9.54
CA ALA A 147 -9.09 -4.37 8.15
C ALA A 147 -8.53 -5.53 7.29
N PRO A 148 -9.10 -5.79 6.10
CA PRO A 148 -8.59 -6.81 5.20
C PRO A 148 -7.25 -6.41 4.59
N VAL A 149 -6.33 -7.36 4.49
CA VAL A 149 -4.99 -7.18 3.90
C VAL A 149 -4.69 -8.31 2.93
N LEU A 150 -4.35 -7.97 1.69
CA LEU A 150 -3.87 -8.90 0.68
C LEU A 150 -2.35 -8.74 0.52
N VAL A 151 -1.62 -9.84 0.73
CA VAL A 151 -0.16 -9.91 0.56
C VAL A 151 0.16 -10.83 -0.61
N LEU A 152 0.81 -10.31 -1.65
CA LEU A 152 1.19 -11.07 -2.85
C LEU A 152 2.71 -11.10 -3.00
N SER A 153 3.30 -12.30 -2.90
CA SER A 153 4.73 -12.56 -3.05
C SER A 153 5.05 -13.32 -4.33
N GLY A 154 6.34 -13.31 -4.72
CA GLY A 154 6.83 -14.05 -5.87
C GLY A 154 7.79 -15.16 -5.46
N SER A 155 7.53 -16.42 -5.84
CA SER A 155 8.37 -17.57 -5.48
C SER A 155 9.82 -17.50 -6.03
N HIS A 156 10.08 -16.59 -6.96
CA HIS A 156 11.40 -16.35 -7.57
C HIS A 156 11.84 -14.89 -7.40
N ASP A 157 11.31 -14.19 -6.38
CA ASP A 157 11.70 -12.81 -6.08
C ASP A 157 13.06 -12.78 -5.40
N PRO A 158 14.13 -12.26 -6.08
CA PRO A 158 15.47 -12.24 -5.49
C PRO A 158 15.62 -11.21 -4.36
N LEU A 159 14.63 -10.35 -4.16
CA LEU A 159 14.65 -9.31 -3.11
C LEU A 159 13.93 -9.75 -1.84
N GLU A 160 13.15 -10.83 -1.90
CA GLU A 160 12.41 -11.37 -0.75
C GLU A 160 13.27 -12.40 -0.01
N PRO A 161 13.62 -12.19 1.28
CA PRO A 161 14.16 -13.23 2.12
C PRO A 161 13.17 -14.39 2.27
N GLU A 162 13.67 -15.62 2.31
CA GLU A 162 12.83 -16.82 2.37
C GLU A 162 11.83 -16.77 3.53
N GLY A 163 10.54 -16.88 3.21
CA GLY A 163 9.44 -16.90 4.16
C GLY A 163 9.08 -15.55 4.80
N GLU A 164 9.69 -14.43 4.39
CA GLU A 164 9.44 -13.13 5.01
C GLU A 164 7.98 -12.68 4.84
N THR A 165 7.42 -12.77 3.64
CA THR A 165 6.02 -12.37 3.38
C THR A 165 5.01 -13.28 4.05
N GLU A 166 5.30 -14.59 4.19
CA GLU A 166 4.48 -15.50 4.99
C GLU A 166 4.50 -15.11 6.47
N ASN A 167 5.69 -14.78 7.01
CA ASN A 167 5.82 -14.29 8.38
C ASN A 167 5.11 -12.96 8.58
N TRP A 168 5.14 -12.08 7.58
CA TRP A 168 4.39 -10.83 7.60
C TRP A 168 2.88 -11.09 7.70
N ALA A 169 2.33 -11.95 6.86
CA ALA A 169 0.92 -12.32 6.89
C ALA A 169 0.50 -12.93 8.26
N LYS A 170 1.31 -13.83 8.82
CA LYS A 170 1.08 -14.39 10.16
C LYS A 170 1.11 -13.32 11.25
N ARG A 171 2.02 -12.34 11.15
CA ARG A 171 2.08 -11.20 12.08
C ARG A 171 0.83 -10.33 11.99
N LEU A 172 0.34 -10.06 10.78
CA LEU A 172 -0.92 -9.35 10.55
C LEU A 172 -2.11 -10.08 11.19
N GLN A 173 -2.23 -11.39 10.96
CA GLN A 173 -3.31 -12.22 11.54
C GLN A 173 -3.26 -12.23 13.07
N LYS A 174 -2.07 -12.31 13.67
CA LYS A 174 -1.88 -12.22 15.13
C LYS A 174 -2.37 -10.87 15.69
N ASN A 175 -2.30 -9.81 14.90
CA ASN A 175 -2.76 -8.46 15.23
C ASN A 175 -4.19 -8.16 14.71
N GLU A 176 -5.00 -9.21 14.51
CA GLU A 176 -6.44 -9.16 14.22
C GLU A 176 -6.80 -8.59 12.83
N PHE A 177 -5.85 -8.48 11.91
CA PHE A 177 -6.14 -8.17 10.51
C PHE A 177 -6.65 -9.40 9.77
N GLN A 178 -7.57 -9.21 8.82
CA GLN A 178 -8.03 -10.26 7.91
C GLN A 178 -7.00 -10.43 6.78
N ALA A 179 -5.83 -10.98 7.09
CA ALA A 179 -4.74 -11.12 6.14
C ALA A 179 -4.84 -12.41 5.32
N GLU A 180 -4.79 -12.26 3.99
CA GLU A 180 -4.64 -13.31 2.99
C GLU A 180 -3.27 -13.20 2.34
N HIS A 181 -2.58 -14.32 2.15
CA HIS A 181 -1.27 -14.36 1.50
C HIS A 181 -1.27 -15.39 0.37
N TYR A 182 -0.75 -14.99 -0.80
CA TYR A 182 -0.54 -15.87 -1.95
C TYR A 182 0.88 -15.71 -2.48
N THR A 183 1.56 -16.84 -2.66
CA THR A 183 2.87 -16.89 -3.33
C THR A 183 2.66 -17.31 -4.78
N LEU A 184 3.00 -16.43 -5.72
CA LEU A 184 2.82 -16.63 -7.15
C LEU A 184 4.12 -17.12 -7.81
N HIS A 185 4.00 -17.87 -8.90
CA HIS A 185 5.15 -18.26 -9.72
C HIS A 185 5.66 -17.05 -10.53
N ALA A 186 6.30 -16.10 -9.84
CA ALA A 186 6.76 -14.83 -10.39
C ALA A 186 8.02 -14.35 -9.68
N GLY A 187 8.74 -13.40 -10.29
CA GLY A 187 9.81 -12.63 -9.65
C GLY A 187 9.27 -11.40 -8.92
N HIS A 188 10.12 -10.34 -8.82
CA HIS A 188 9.75 -9.09 -8.17
C HIS A 188 8.67 -8.29 -8.91
N GLY A 189 8.60 -8.42 -10.25
CA GLY A 189 7.61 -7.72 -11.08
C GLY A 189 6.16 -8.17 -10.81
N VAL A 190 5.22 -7.23 -10.93
CA VAL A 190 3.78 -7.48 -10.83
C VAL A 190 3.30 -8.11 -12.14
N THR A 191 2.51 -9.18 -12.05
CA THR A 191 1.93 -9.92 -13.19
C THR A 191 0.44 -9.62 -13.36
N ALA A 192 -0.15 -10.03 -14.48
CA ALA A 192 -1.60 -9.94 -14.68
C ALA A 192 -2.38 -10.73 -13.61
N TYR A 193 -1.85 -11.88 -13.18
CA TYR A 193 -2.50 -12.70 -12.15
C TYR A 193 -2.50 -12.03 -10.76
N ASP A 194 -1.47 -11.25 -10.42
CA ASP A 194 -1.48 -10.41 -9.22
C ASP A 194 -2.67 -9.43 -9.25
N LEU A 195 -2.91 -8.80 -10.41
CA LEU A 195 -4.01 -7.87 -10.60
C LEU A 195 -5.37 -8.57 -10.51
N ASP A 196 -5.53 -9.73 -11.12
CA ASP A 196 -6.77 -10.52 -11.06
C ASP A 196 -7.13 -10.86 -9.61
N LEU A 197 -6.17 -11.35 -8.81
CA LEU A 197 -6.36 -11.62 -7.39
C LEU A 197 -6.73 -10.35 -6.60
N ALA A 198 -6.07 -9.23 -6.89
CA ALA A 198 -6.36 -7.96 -6.23
C ALA A 198 -7.80 -7.48 -6.54
N LEU A 199 -8.26 -7.61 -7.79
CA LEU A 199 -9.61 -7.26 -8.21
C LEU A 199 -10.67 -8.15 -7.54
N GLU A 200 -10.45 -9.47 -7.51
CA GLU A 200 -11.36 -10.41 -6.84
C GLU A 200 -11.43 -10.15 -5.35
N TRP A 201 -10.28 -9.93 -4.71
CA TRP A 201 -10.19 -9.59 -3.30
C TRP A 201 -10.92 -8.29 -2.98
N PHE A 202 -10.70 -7.23 -3.78
CA PHE A 202 -11.37 -5.94 -3.59
C PHE A 202 -12.90 -6.09 -3.69
N LYS A 203 -13.41 -6.80 -4.70
CA LYS A 203 -14.86 -7.06 -4.86
C LYS A 203 -15.47 -7.81 -3.68
N ARG A 204 -14.72 -8.70 -3.02
CA ARG A 204 -15.20 -9.44 -1.84
C ARG A 204 -15.33 -8.56 -0.60
N HIS A 205 -14.39 -7.63 -0.40
CA HIS A 205 -14.32 -6.83 0.82
C HIS A 205 -14.96 -5.45 0.70
N PHE A 206 -14.99 -4.87 -0.49
CA PHE A 206 -15.43 -3.50 -0.73
C PHE A 206 -16.53 -3.47 -1.79
N LYS A 207 -17.79 -3.47 -1.32
CA LYS A 207 -18.94 -3.35 -2.23
C LYS A 207 -18.98 -1.92 -2.77
N THR A 208 -18.79 -1.78 -4.07
CA THR A 208 -19.16 -0.57 -4.82
C THR A 208 -20.63 -0.72 -5.20
N ASN A 209 -21.47 0.24 -4.80
CA ASN A 209 -22.92 0.22 -5.11
C ASN A 209 -23.16 0.46 -6.59
#